data_bd396292e4aba8f043faa9709b2c7e90
#
_entry.id   bd396292e4aba8f043faa9709b2c7e90
#
_cell.length_a   1.000
_cell.length_b   1.000
_cell.length_c   1.000
_cell.angle_alpha   90.00
_cell.angle_beta   90.00
_cell.angle_gamma   90.00
#
_symmetry.space_group_name_H-M   'P 1'
#
loop_
_entity.id
_entity.type
_entity.pdbx_description
1 polymer ?
#
loop_
_entity_poly.entity_id
_entity_poly.type
_entity_poly.pdbx_seq_one_letter_code
_entity_poly.pdbx_strand_id
1 'polypeptide(L)'
;MQLEFHQLDRRWEHLRVHHPARQRRLLASLAEVGQQTPIVVVTAEGQADRYVVIDGYKRMTALEQLGRDTVEAVVWPMSEAAAVLLDRTLRSNRRANSSNP
;
A
#
# COMPACT_ATOMS: atom_id res chain seq x y z
N MET A 1 4.00 2.32 -12.25
CA MET A 1 3.25 1.25 -12.92
C MET A 1 1.82 1.26 -12.41
N GLN A 2 0.85 1.32 -13.29
CA GLN A 2 -0.55 1.31 -12.86
C GLN A 2 -1.11 -0.10 -12.85
N LEU A 3 -1.75 -0.47 -11.76
CA LEU A 3 -2.36 -1.78 -11.58
C LEU A 3 -3.86 -1.65 -11.31
N GLU A 4 -4.62 -2.61 -11.78
CA GLU A 4 -6.05 -2.69 -11.49
C GLU A 4 -6.25 -3.39 -10.15
N PHE A 5 -7.31 -3.04 -9.44
CA PHE A 5 -7.54 -3.58 -8.09
C PHE A 5 -7.68 -5.10 -8.07
N HIS A 6 -8.25 -5.70 -9.13
CA HIS A 6 -8.39 -7.16 -9.17
C HIS A 6 -7.06 -7.90 -9.28
N GLN A 7 -5.97 -7.21 -9.66
CA GLN A 7 -4.63 -7.80 -9.72
C GLN A 7 -3.95 -7.84 -8.37
N LEU A 8 -4.54 -7.23 -7.34
CA LEU A 8 -3.92 -7.03 -6.03
C LEU A 8 -4.41 -8.04 -5.00
N ASP A 9 -3.46 -8.73 -4.39
CA ASP A 9 -3.73 -9.66 -3.29
C ASP A 9 -3.50 -8.93 -1.98
N ARG A 10 -4.53 -8.84 -1.15
CA ARG A 10 -4.54 -8.07 0.09
C ARG A 10 -4.33 -8.95 1.33
N ARG A 11 -3.54 -10.00 1.20
CA ARG A 11 -3.39 -11.00 2.27
C ARG A 11 -2.83 -10.45 3.58
N TRP A 12 -2.12 -9.32 3.52
CA TRP A 12 -1.51 -8.71 4.71
C TRP A 12 -2.35 -7.58 5.29
N GLU A 13 -3.53 -7.33 4.75
CA GLU A 13 -4.38 -6.22 5.20
C GLU A 13 -4.80 -6.34 6.67
N HIS A 14 -5.03 -7.55 7.14
CA HIS A 14 -5.46 -7.81 8.51
C HIS A 14 -4.42 -7.42 9.57
N LEU A 15 -3.18 -7.18 9.17
CA LEU A 15 -2.12 -6.73 10.07
C LEU A 15 -2.12 -5.21 10.27
N ARG A 16 -3.01 -4.49 9.58
CA ARG A 16 -3.04 -3.04 9.63
C ARG A 16 -3.99 -2.53 10.68
N VAL A 17 -3.58 -1.48 11.38
CA VAL A 17 -4.42 -0.81 12.36
C VAL A 17 -5.32 0.19 11.65
N HIS A 18 -6.61 0.16 11.97
CA HIS A 18 -7.59 1.04 11.36
C HIS A 18 -7.75 2.32 12.18
N HIS A 19 -7.58 3.48 11.52
CA HIS A 19 -7.74 4.79 12.12
C HIS A 19 -8.73 5.62 11.30
N PRO A 20 -10.02 5.64 11.67
CA PRO A 20 -11.04 6.30 10.84
C PRO A 20 -10.77 7.77 10.52
N ALA A 21 -10.27 8.53 11.49
CA ALA A 21 -9.98 9.95 11.27
C ALA A 21 -8.85 10.16 10.26
N ARG A 22 -7.80 9.34 10.35
CA ARG A 22 -6.69 9.40 9.40
C ARG A 22 -7.14 8.96 8.02
N GLN A 23 -8.01 7.96 7.97
CA GLN A 23 -8.54 7.46 6.69
C GLN A 23 -9.36 8.54 6.00
N ARG A 24 -10.19 9.28 6.73
CA ARG A 24 -10.96 10.37 6.16
C ARG A 24 -10.08 11.49 5.61
N ARG A 25 -9.00 11.83 6.32
CA ARG A 25 -8.05 12.84 5.85
C ARG A 25 -7.31 12.39 4.60
N LEU A 26 -6.93 11.13 4.56
CA LEU A 26 -6.28 10.55 3.38
C LEU A 26 -7.24 10.57 2.18
N LEU A 27 -8.49 10.18 2.41
CA LEU A 27 -9.51 10.17 1.37
C LEU A 27 -9.69 11.58 0.78
N ALA A 28 -9.79 12.59 1.64
CA ALA A 28 -9.93 13.98 1.21
C ALA A 28 -8.72 14.45 0.40
N SER A 29 -7.53 14.12 0.86
CA SER A 29 -6.29 14.48 0.17
C SER A 29 -6.19 13.82 -1.22
N LEU A 30 -6.54 12.55 -1.30
CA LEU A 30 -6.51 11.82 -2.57
C LEU A 30 -7.57 12.35 -3.55
N ALA A 31 -8.72 12.76 -3.04
CA ALA A 31 -9.77 13.35 -3.87
C ALA A 31 -9.33 14.69 -4.45
N GLU A 32 -8.58 15.47 -3.68
CA GLU A 32 -8.16 16.81 -4.07
C GLU A 32 -6.95 16.80 -5.00
N VAL A 33 -5.91 16.05 -4.65
CA VAL A 33 -4.61 16.11 -5.36
C VAL A 33 -4.21 14.82 -6.06
N GLY A 34 -4.99 13.75 -5.87
CA GLY A 34 -4.67 12.46 -6.46
C GLY A 34 -3.58 11.71 -5.71
N GLN A 35 -3.20 10.57 -6.26
CA GLN A 35 -2.18 9.72 -5.66
C GLN A 35 -0.79 10.30 -5.93
N GLN A 36 -0.04 10.58 -4.86
CA GLN A 36 1.32 11.12 -4.96
C GLN A 36 2.39 10.09 -4.65
N THR A 37 2.06 9.09 -3.83
CA THR A 37 3.00 8.04 -3.44
C THR A 37 2.47 6.70 -3.91
N PRO A 38 3.27 5.89 -4.61
CA PRO A 38 2.82 4.58 -5.06
C PRO A 38 2.70 3.60 -3.90
N ILE A 39 1.81 2.61 -4.07
CA ILE A 39 1.79 1.46 -3.17
C ILE A 39 2.98 0.56 -3.53
N VAL A 40 3.39 -0.29 -2.59
CA VAL A 40 4.47 -1.25 -2.81
C VAL A 40 3.88 -2.64 -2.97
N VAL A 41 4.29 -3.33 -4.03
CA VAL A 41 3.85 -4.69 -4.31
C VAL A 41 5.05 -5.56 -4.67
N VAL A 42 4.86 -6.87 -4.60
CA VAL A 42 5.77 -7.85 -5.19
C VAL A 42 4.97 -8.76 -6.12
N THR A 43 5.62 -9.37 -7.10
CA THR A 43 4.93 -10.31 -7.98
C THR A 43 4.47 -11.53 -7.19
N ALA A 44 3.25 -11.99 -7.46
CA ALA A 44 2.74 -13.22 -6.85
C ALA A 44 3.39 -14.42 -7.51
N GLU A 45 4.00 -15.28 -6.71
CA GLU A 45 4.70 -16.45 -7.23
C GLU A 45 3.74 -17.40 -7.95
N GLY A 46 4.10 -17.78 -9.16
CA GLY A 46 3.33 -18.71 -9.97
C GLY A 46 2.05 -18.15 -10.57
N GLN A 47 1.81 -16.85 -10.46
CA GLN A 47 0.60 -16.22 -10.98
C GLN A 47 0.96 -14.97 -11.80
N ALA A 48 0.80 -15.08 -13.11
CA ALA A 48 1.02 -13.95 -14.00
C ALA A 48 -0.01 -12.84 -13.71
N ASP A 49 0.42 -11.59 -13.76
CA ASP A 49 -0.42 -10.42 -13.59
C ASP A 49 -1.10 -10.30 -12.22
N ARG A 50 -0.58 -11.04 -11.22
CA ARG A 50 -1.02 -10.91 -9.83
C ARG A 50 0.11 -10.36 -8.98
N TYR A 51 -0.26 -9.51 -8.03
CA TYR A 51 0.72 -8.83 -7.17
C TYR A 51 0.25 -8.87 -5.72
N VAL A 52 1.19 -9.08 -4.80
CA VAL A 52 0.89 -9.07 -3.36
C VAL A 52 1.19 -7.67 -2.85
N VAL A 53 0.22 -7.04 -2.22
CA VAL A 53 0.39 -5.69 -1.65
C VAL A 53 1.20 -5.79 -0.37
N ILE A 54 2.28 -5.03 -0.30
CA ILE A 54 3.17 -4.99 0.85
C ILE A 54 2.92 -3.74 1.70
N ASP A 55 2.77 -2.58 1.05
CA ASP A 55 2.54 -1.31 1.74
C ASP A 55 1.58 -0.45 0.93
N GLY A 56 0.80 0.38 1.62
CA GLY A 56 -0.13 1.30 0.99
C GLY A 56 -1.58 0.85 1.02
N TYR A 57 -1.95 -0.05 1.93
CA TYR A 57 -3.32 -0.57 2.04
C TYR A 57 -4.35 0.55 2.23
N LYS A 58 -4.04 1.52 3.09
CA LYS A 58 -4.95 2.63 3.37
C LYS A 58 -5.19 3.48 2.13
N ARG A 59 -4.11 3.73 1.40
CA ARG A 59 -4.18 4.51 0.15
C ARG A 59 -4.96 3.75 -0.91
N MET A 60 -4.70 2.47 -1.05
CA MET A 60 -5.41 1.61 -1.99
C MET A 60 -6.92 1.59 -1.70
N THR A 61 -7.28 1.40 -0.44
CA THR A 61 -8.68 1.39 -0.02
C THR A 61 -9.36 2.73 -0.29
N ALA A 62 -8.66 3.83 -0.01
CA ALA A 62 -9.19 5.16 -0.24
C ALA A 62 -9.43 5.43 -1.73
N LEU A 63 -8.49 5.02 -2.58
CA LEU A 63 -8.65 5.17 -4.03
C LEU A 63 -9.82 4.34 -4.55
N GLU A 64 -10.00 3.14 -4.01
CA GLU A 64 -11.13 2.29 -4.36
C GLU A 64 -12.45 2.95 -3.96
N GLN A 65 -12.50 3.54 -2.76
CA GLN A 65 -13.69 4.27 -2.29
C GLN A 65 -14.01 5.49 -3.15
N LEU A 66 -12.98 6.09 -3.75
CA LEU A 66 -13.16 7.23 -4.66
C LEU A 66 -13.58 6.79 -6.07
N GLY A 67 -13.75 5.50 -6.32
CA GLY A 67 -14.17 5.00 -7.61
C GLY A 67 -13.07 5.00 -8.67
N ARG A 68 -11.81 5.00 -8.24
CA ARG A 68 -10.69 4.89 -9.18
C ARG A 68 -10.60 3.46 -9.70
N ASP A 69 -10.16 3.31 -10.94
CA ASP A 69 -10.03 2.00 -11.59
C ASP A 69 -8.67 1.38 -11.36
N THR A 70 -7.66 2.22 -11.15
CA THR A 70 -6.27 1.78 -11.03
C THR A 70 -5.58 2.48 -9.88
N VAL A 71 -4.43 1.92 -9.48
CA VAL A 71 -3.57 2.48 -8.46
C VAL A 71 -2.13 2.46 -8.96
N GLU A 72 -1.39 3.51 -8.65
CA GLU A 72 0.02 3.58 -8.97
C GLU A 72 0.82 2.72 -8.01
N ALA A 73 1.67 1.84 -8.53
CA ALA A 73 2.41 0.87 -7.75
C ALA A 73 3.88 0.81 -8.17
N VAL A 74 4.73 0.49 -7.21
CA VAL A 74 6.12 0.13 -7.47
C VAL A 74 6.31 -1.33 -7.11
N VAL A 75 6.96 -2.08 -7.97
CA VAL A 75 7.22 -3.50 -7.77
C VAL A 75 8.62 -3.67 -7.18
N TRP A 76 8.69 -4.20 -5.97
CA TRP A 76 9.99 -4.51 -5.36
C TRP A 76 10.50 -5.83 -5.95
N PRO A 77 11.77 -5.87 -6.40
CA PRO A 77 12.35 -7.06 -7.01
C PRO A 77 12.87 -8.04 -5.96
N MET A 78 11.96 -8.58 -5.16
CA MET A 78 12.31 -9.50 -4.07
C MET A 78 11.13 -10.42 -3.77
N SER A 79 11.37 -11.43 -2.92
CA SER A 79 10.31 -12.34 -2.50
C SER A 79 9.33 -11.64 -1.57
N GLU A 80 8.14 -12.22 -1.43
CA GLU A 80 7.12 -11.72 -0.51
C GLU A 80 7.66 -11.66 0.93
N ALA A 81 8.33 -12.73 1.38
CA ALA A 81 8.87 -12.80 2.73
C ALA A 81 9.90 -11.69 2.97
N ALA A 82 10.81 -11.48 2.03
CA ALA A 82 11.82 -10.44 2.13
C ALA A 82 11.18 -9.05 2.15
N ALA A 83 10.16 -8.84 1.32
CA ALA A 83 9.47 -7.56 1.22
C ALA A 83 8.72 -7.22 2.51
N VAL A 84 8.04 -8.20 3.11
CA VAL A 84 7.33 -8.00 4.38
C VAL A 84 8.31 -7.63 5.50
N LEU A 85 9.43 -8.33 5.56
CA LEU A 85 10.46 -8.06 6.57
C LEU A 85 11.06 -6.67 6.39
N LEU A 86 11.39 -6.29 5.16
CA LEU A 86 11.94 -4.98 4.85
C LEU A 86 10.93 -3.88 5.20
N ASP A 87 9.68 -4.06 4.86
CA ASP A 87 8.63 -3.07 5.16
C ASP A 87 8.48 -2.86 6.66
N ARG A 88 8.50 -3.94 7.45
CA ARG A 88 8.45 -3.85 8.92
C ARG A 88 9.64 -3.06 9.46
N THR A 89 10.82 -3.30 8.93
CA THR A 89 12.04 -2.61 9.34
C THR A 89 11.93 -1.11 9.02
N LEU A 90 11.48 -0.76 7.83
CA LEU A 90 11.28 0.63 7.43
C LEU A 90 10.23 1.33 8.28
N ARG A 91 9.16 0.63 8.64
CA ARG A 91 8.12 1.18 9.51
C ARG A 91 8.62 1.46 10.91
N SER A 92 9.42 0.54 11.47
CA SER A 92 10.04 0.72 12.78
C SER A 92 10.95 1.94 12.78
N ASN A 93 11.75 2.12 11.73
CA ASN A 93 12.64 3.27 11.60
C ASN A 93 11.87 4.57 11.48
N ARG A 94 10.78 4.60 10.70
CA ARG A 94 9.93 5.78 10.56
C ARG A 94 9.26 6.14 11.89
N ARG A 95 8.81 5.13 12.64
CA ARG A 95 8.18 5.33 13.94
C ARG A 95 9.18 5.90 14.95
N ALA A 96 10.41 5.38 14.98
CA ALA A 96 11.47 5.87 15.84
C ALA A 96 11.81 7.33 15.50
N ASN A 97 11.90 7.66 14.21
CA ASN A 97 12.20 9.02 13.77
C ASN A 97 11.09 9.99 14.13
N SER A 98 9.83 9.58 14.03
CA SER A 98 8.71 10.47 14.34
C SER A 98 8.55 10.69 15.85
N SER A 99 9.13 9.86 16.70
CA SER A 99 9.10 10.07 18.15
C SER A 99 10.20 11.00 18.64
N ASN A 100 11.11 11.40 17.77
CA ASN A 100 12.15 12.39 18.09
C ASN A 100 11.65 13.79 17.74
N PRO A 101 11.58 14.69 18.73
CA PRO A 101 11.18 16.08 18.47
C PRO A 101 12.21 16.83 17.65
#